data_fe86a37e30c592b2f7341dc9db694ca7
#
_entry.id   fe86a37e30c592b2f7341dc9db694ca7
#
_cell.length_a   1.000
_cell.length_b   1.000
_cell.length_c   1.000
_cell.angle_alpha   90.00
_cell.angle_beta   90.00
_cell.angle_gamma   90.00
#
_symmetry.space_group_name_H-M   'P 1'
#
loop_
_entity.id
_entity.type
_entity.pdbx_description
1 polymer ?
#
loop_
_entity_poly.entity_id
_entity_poly.type
_entity_poly.pdbx_seq_one_letter_code
_entity_poly.pdbx_strand_id
1 'polypeptide(L)'
;ILKYSRKKTYVIHPGLFKWKSFSIYPEVQICKEPLKAYRKIKEIDPTHIHIGTEGPIGLAARVYCKLNKIPYTTGYHTKFPEYLWKLLRIPHFITYSYLKVFHNDSKAILVPSHSCKEELNKKGFNQVEVWTRGVSKNLISDKPIRKSKFPKIIYVGRVSKEKNLEVLCELQDKFEITIVGEGPILKKLKLKYPKVNFLGYRFGSELADIYKRHDVFCFPSKTDTFGIVMIEALANGLPIAAYKVTGPIDIVEEGVTGYLGDDLENNIRRCLKLDRRSIASNMNQKWSWANCIEILHTHLLKES
;
A
#
# COMPACT_ATOMS: atom_id res chain seq x y z
N ILE A 1 -11.95 -6.26 -4.02
CA ILE A 1 -13.19 -5.52 -4.31
C ILE A 1 -14.19 -6.46 -4.98
N LEU A 2 -13.90 -7.02 -6.16
CA LEU A 2 -14.86 -7.86 -6.92
C LEU A 2 -15.53 -8.96 -6.09
N LYS A 3 -14.75 -9.67 -5.25
CA LYS A 3 -15.23 -10.78 -4.41
C LYS A 3 -16.26 -10.34 -3.35
N TYR A 4 -16.23 -9.08 -2.92
CA TYR A 4 -17.05 -8.56 -1.83
C TYR A 4 -18.13 -7.59 -2.29
N SER A 5 -18.12 -7.14 -3.55
CA SER A 5 -19.13 -6.25 -4.10
C SER A 5 -20.41 -7.03 -4.43
N ARG A 6 -21.57 -6.49 -3.98
CA ARG A 6 -22.90 -6.99 -4.35
C ARG A 6 -23.39 -6.43 -5.69
N LYS A 7 -22.66 -5.50 -6.30
CA LYS A 7 -22.98 -4.86 -7.57
C LYS A 7 -22.21 -5.50 -8.71
N LYS A 8 -22.79 -5.50 -9.91
CA LYS A 8 -22.11 -5.94 -11.14
C LYS A 8 -20.92 -5.03 -11.38
N THR A 9 -19.71 -5.57 -11.28
CA THR A 9 -18.47 -4.80 -11.28
C THR A 9 -17.55 -5.28 -12.40
N TYR A 10 -17.01 -4.35 -13.18
CA TYR A 10 -16.05 -4.60 -14.23
C TYR A 10 -14.70 -3.98 -13.86
N VAL A 11 -13.60 -4.65 -14.19
CA VAL A 11 -12.25 -4.12 -14.00
C VAL A 11 -11.60 -3.92 -15.35
N ILE A 12 -11.18 -2.69 -15.61
CA ILE A 12 -10.40 -2.32 -16.79
C ILE A 12 -8.97 -2.04 -16.33
N HIS A 13 -8.02 -2.82 -16.84
CA HIS A 13 -6.62 -2.75 -16.44
C HIS A 13 -5.69 -2.86 -17.66
N PRO A 14 -4.40 -2.46 -17.54
CA PRO A 14 -3.47 -2.45 -18.69
C PRO A 14 -3.35 -3.76 -19.43
N GLY A 15 -3.45 -4.91 -18.74
CA GLY A 15 -3.35 -6.23 -19.36
C GLY A 15 -4.44 -6.58 -20.39
N LEU A 16 -5.51 -5.76 -20.49
CA LEU A 16 -6.52 -5.88 -21.55
C LEU A 16 -6.11 -5.21 -22.87
N PHE A 17 -5.00 -4.49 -22.90
CA PHE A 17 -4.55 -3.66 -24.02
C PHE A 17 -3.06 -3.87 -24.27
N LYS A 18 -2.54 -3.29 -25.37
CA LYS A 18 -1.10 -3.18 -25.54
C LYS A 18 -0.53 -2.24 -24.46
N TRP A 19 0.51 -2.69 -23.77
CA TRP A 19 1.16 -1.94 -22.71
C TRP A 19 2.69 -1.96 -22.83
N LYS A 20 3.35 -1.05 -22.10
CA LYS A 20 4.80 -1.01 -21.94
C LYS A 20 5.11 -0.85 -20.45
N SER A 21 6.12 -1.53 -19.96
CA SER A 21 6.67 -1.28 -18.62
C SER A 21 7.79 -0.24 -18.67
N PHE A 22 8.04 0.39 -17.52
CA PHE A 22 9.27 1.16 -17.33
C PHE A 22 10.43 0.21 -17.05
N SER A 23 11.62 0.49 -17.62
CA SER A 23 12.82 -0.31 -17.35
C SER A 23 13.22 -0.32 -15.87
N ILE A 24 12.99 0.79 -15.16
CA ILE A 24 13.30 0.95 -13.72
C ILE A 24 12.20 0.33 -12.84
N TYR A 25 10.95 0.28 -13.33
CA TYR A 25 9.78 -0.28 -12.64
C TYR A 25 9.03 -1.22 -13.57
N PRO A 26 9.54 -2.44 -13.81
CA PRO A 26 8.96 -3.40 -14.77
C PRO A 26 7.51 -3.78 -14.44
N GLU A 27 7.12 -3.69 -13.18
CA GLU A 27 5.76 -3.96 -12.71
C GLU A 27 4.76 -2.84 -13.05
N VAL A 28 5.23 -1.63 -13.40
CA VAL A 28 4.36 -0.53 -13.80
C VAL A 28 4.03 -0.64 -15.28
N GLN A 29 2.82 -1.08 -15.56
CA GLN A 29 2.29 -1.24 -16.91
C GLN A 29 1.57 0.02 -17.38
N ILE A 30 2.03 0.63 -18.47
CA ILE A 30 1.40 1.79 -19.08
C ILE A 30 0.66 1.35 -20.34
N CYS A 31 -0.66 1.57 -20.36
CA CYS A 31 -1.49 1.32 -21.53
C CYS A 31 -1.10 2.24 -22.69
N LYS A 32 -0.90 1.66 -23.88
CA LYS A 32 -0.61 2.39 -25.12
C LYS A 32 -1.84 2.68 -25.98
N GLU A 33 -3.00 2.15 -25.58
CA GLU A 33 -4.25 2.21 -26.36
C GLU A 33 -5.38 2.87 -25.56
N PRO A 34 -5.24 4.13 -25.09
CA PRO A 34 -6.26 4.79 -24.27
C PRO A 34 -7.62 4.92 -24.99
N LEU A 35 -7.62 5.07 -26.32
CA LEU A 35 -8.86 5.10 -27.10
C LEU A 35 -9.63 3.76 -27.09
N LYS A 36 -8.92 2.64 -27.06
CA LYS A 36 -9.58 1.34 -26.86
C LYS A 36 -10.14 1.19 -25.47
N ALA A 37 -9.43 1.70 -24.45
CA ALA A 37 -9.95 1.73 -23.09
C ALA A 37 -11.24 2.58 -23.01
N TYR A 38 -11.26 3.76 -23.64
CA TYR A 38 -12.46 4.59 -23.73
C TYR A 38 -13.63 3.84 -24.39
N ARG A 39 -13.41 3.18 -25.56
CA ARG A 39 -14.43 2.39 -26.25
C ARG A 39 -14.95 1.26 -25.37
N LYS A 40 -14.05 0.59 -24.64
CA LYS A 40 -14.43 -0.49 -23.71
C LYS A 40 -15.31 -0.01 -22.56
N ILE A 41 -15.02 1.18 -22.01
CA ILE A 41 -15.86 1.81 -21.00
C ILE A 41 -17.24 2.13 -21.57
N LYS A 42 -17.29 2.67 -22.80
CA LYS A 42 -18.56 2.98 -23.49
C LYS A 42 -19.40 1.71 -23.76
N GLU A 43 -18.78 0.59 -24.14
CA GLU A 43 -19.47 -0.70 -24.32
C GLU A 43 -20.09 -1.25 -23.03
N ILE A 44 -19.45 -1.00 -21.87
CA ILE A 44 -19.92 -1.42 -20.54
C ILE A 44 -21.10 -0.56 -20.08
N ASP A 45 -21.12 0.69 -20.48
CA ASP A 45 -22.11 1.72 -20.09
C ASP A 45 -22.32 1.79 -18.57
N PRO A 46 -21.29 2.14 -17.79
CA PRO A 46 -21.35 2.10 -16.34
C PRO A 46 -22.11 3.28 -15.78
N THR A 47 -22.87 3.08 -14.72
CA THR A 47 -23.54 4.14 -13.95
C THR A 47 -22.57 4.92 -13.04
N HIS A 48 -21.50 4.28 -12.59
CA HIS A 48 -20.45 4.85 -11.73
C HIS A 48 -19.09 4.31 -12.09
N ILE A 49 -18.05 5.13 -11.97
CA ILE A 49 -16.66 4.72 -12.22
C ILE A 49 -15.78 5.08 -11.02
N HIS A 50 -14.96 4.11 -10.57
CA HIS A 50 -13.82 4.39 -9.70
C HIS A 50 -12.53 4.35 -10.49
N ILE A 51 -11.79 5.46 -10.54
CA ILE A 51 -10.53 5.60 -11.27
C ILE A 51 -9.38 5.39 -10.27
N GLY A 52 -8.76 4.23 -10.32
CA GLY A 52 -7.71 3.83 -9.37
C GLY A 52 -6.30 4.33 -9.70
N THR A 53 -6.07 4.92 -10.89
CA THR A 53 -4.73 5.40 -11.31
C THR A 53 -4.84 6.60 -12.24
N GLU A 54 -3.83 7.47 -12.20
CA GLU A 54 -3.73 8.71 -12.99
C GLU A 54 -3.13 8.50 -14.40
N GLY A 55 -2.90 7.25 -14.78
CA GLY A 55 -2.32 6.88 -16.09
C GLY A 55 -3.31 6.98 -17.26
N PRO A 56 -2.89 6.51 -18.47
CA PRO A 56 -3.68 6.67 -19.70
C PRO A 56 -5.10 6.08 -19.65
N ILE A 57 -5.29 4.96 -18.94
CA ILE A 57 -6.64 4.37 -18.73
C ILE A 57 -7.49 5.29 -17.84
N GLY A 58 -6.89 5.80 -16.75
CA GLY A 58 -7.59 6.74 -15.86
C GLY A 58 -7.99 8.03 -16.56
N LEU A 59 -7.12 8.58 -17.43
CA LEU A 59 -7.45 9.72 -18.27
C LEU A 59 -8.61 9.42 -19.23
N ALA A 60 -8.59 8.25 -19.90
CA ALA A 60 -9.68 7.84 -20.78
C ALA A 60 -11.02 7.71 -20.02
N ALA A 61 -10.98 7.13 -18.81
CA ALA A 61 -12.14 7.01 -17.95
C ALA A 61 -12.66 8.40 -17.50
N ARG A 62 -11.77 9.30 -17.08
CA ARG A 62 -12.12 10.66 -16.69
C ARG A 62 -12.79 11.44 -17.84
N VAL A 63 -12.21 11.35 -19.06
CA VAL A 63 -12.79 12.00 -20.26
C VAL A 63 -14.19 11.43 -20.53
N TYR A 64 -14.35 10.10 -20.47
CA TYR A 64 -15.65 9.47 -20.64
C TYR A 64 -16.67 9.98 -19.62
N CYS A 65 -16.32 10.03 -18.33
CA CYS A 65 -17.19 10.52 -17.27
C CYS A 65 -17.62 11.98 -17.51
N LYS A 66 -16.67 12.85 -17.87
CA LYS A 66 -16.97 14.28 -18.12
C LYS A 66 -17.91 14.48 -19.32
N LEU A 67 -17.67 13.79 -20.42
CA LEU A 67 -18.50 13.90 -21.64
C LEU A 67 -19.90 13.35 -21.44
N ASN A 68 -20.05 12.29 -20.65
CA ASN A 68 -21.37 11.64 -20.44
C ASN A 68 -22.02 12.02 -19.08
N LYS A 69 -21.45 12.98 -18.34
CA LYS A 69 -21.92 13.44 -17.02
C LYS A 69 -22.08 12.30 -16.00
N ILE A 70 -21.24 11.27 -16.09
CA ILE A 70 -21.25 10.14 -15.17
C ILE A 70 -20.45 10.48 -13.92
N PRO A 71 -21.02 10.28 -12.71
CA PRO A 71 -20.30 10.51 -11.47
C PRO A 71 -19.16 9.50 -11.31
N TYR A 72 -18.01 10.00 -10.82
CA TYR A 72 -16.86 9.15 -10.59
C TYR A 72 -16.10 9.52 -9.32
N THR A 73 -15.41 8.55 -8.77
CA THR A 73 -14.43 8.73 -7.68
C THR A 73 -13.03 8.43 -8.18
N THR A 74 -12.03 8.99 -7.52
CA THR A 74 -10.63 8.71 -7.84
C THR A 74 -9.90 8.14 -6.63
N GLY A 75 -8.83 7.38 -6.86
CA GLY A 75 -7.96 6.86 -5.81
C GLY A 75 -6.58 7.50 -5.86
N TYR A 76 -6.09 8.04 -4.75
CA TYR A 76 -4.70 8.48 -4.60
C TYR A 76 -3.95 7.47 -3.73
N HIS A 77 -3.20 6.58 -4.36
CA HIS A 77 -2.58 5.43 -3.69
C HIS A 77 -1.06 5.46 -3.67
N THR A 78 -0.45 6.38 -4.40
CA THR A 78 1.00 6.51 -4.56
C THR A 78 1.39 7.97 -4.46
N LYS A 79 2.45 8.29 -3.73
CA LYS A 79 3.06 9.63 -3.72
C LYS A 79 3.76 9.90 -5.06
N PHE A 80 2.96 10.00 -6.11
CA PHE A 80 3.42 10.13 -7.50
C PHE A 80 4.37 11.32 -7.72
N PRO A 81 4.16 12.52 -7.11
CA PRO A 81 5.09 13.63 -7.21
C PRO A 81 6.50 13.33 -6.69
N GLU A 82 6.60 12.64 -5.56
CA GLU A 82 7.87 12.25 -4.96
C GLU A 82 8.62 11.23 -5.83
N TYR A 83 7.89 10.30 -6.45
CA TYR A 83 8.47 9.35 -7.40
C TYR A 83 8.99 10.04 -8.66
N LEU A 84 8.20 10.93 -9.28
CA LEU A 84 8.61 11.66 -10.49
C LEU A 84 9.79 12.59 -10.23
N TRP A 85 9.84 13.25 -9.07
CA TRP A 85 10.99 14.03 -8.67
C TRP A 85 12.26 13.17 -8.54
N LYS A 86 12.17 12.02 -7.87
CA LYS A 86 13.32 11.11 -7.70
C LYS A 86 13.82 10.53 -9.02
N LEU A 87 12.93 10.19 -9.93
CA LEU A 87 13.25 9.51 -11.19
C LEU A 87 13.61 10.46 -12.33
N LEU A 88 12.82 11.50 -12.51
CA LEU A 88 12.86 12.38 -13.68
C LEU A 88 13.18 13.83 -13.33
N ARG A 89 13.37 14.16 -12.05
CA ARG A 89 13.59 15.53 -11.56
C ARG A 89 12.46 16.50 -11.94
N ILE A 90 11.23 15.98 -12.15
CA ILE A 90 10.07 16.82 -12.44
C ILE A 90 9.67 17.56 -11.16
N PRO A 91 9.61 18.90 -11.14
CA PRO A 91 9.25 19.69 -9.98
C PRO A 91 7.87 19.31 -9.41
N HIS A 92 7.76 19.24 -8.10
CA HIS A 92 6.53 18.82 -7.40
C HIS A 92 5.32 19.69 -7.77
N PHE A 93 5.51 20.99 -7.98
CA PHE A 93 4.40 21.90 -8.34
C PHE A 93 3.74 21.52 -9.68
N ILE A 94 4.51 21.05 -10.66
CA ILE A 94 3.98 20.60 -11.97
C ILE A 94 3.14 19.36 -11.77
N THR A 95 3.68 18.38 -11.04
CA THR A 95 2.97 17.11 -10.79
C THR A 95 1.71 17.32 -9.96
N TYR A 96 1.77 18.14 -8.90
CA TYR A 96 0.58 18.44 -8.10
C TYR A 96 -0.46 19.24 -8.87
N SER A 97 -0.08 20.14 -9.79
CA SER A 97 -1.02 20.84 -10.67
C SER A 97 -1.77 19.86 -11.58
N TYR A 98 -1.05 18.92 -12.20
CA TYR A 98 -1.67 17.85 -12.98
C TYR A 98 -2.64 17.01 -12.13
N LEU A 99 -2.23 16.59 -10.94
CA LEU A 99 -3.06 15.79 -10.04
C LEU A 99 -4.31 16.55 -9.57
N LYS A 100 -4.20 17.85 -9.30
CA LYS A 100 -5.38 18.68 -8.98
C LYS A 100 -6.39 18.69 -10.12
N VAL A 101 -5.93 18.94 -11.35
CA VAL A 101 -6.81 18.90 -12.53
C VAL A 101 -7.43 17.51 -12.71
N PHE A 102 -6.70 16.45 -12.40
CA PHE A 102 -7.18 15.08 -12.53
C PHE A 102 -8.23 14.71 -11.48
N HIS A 103 -8.02 15.08 -10.23
CA HIS A 103 -8.79 14.60 -9.08
C HIS A 103 -9.93 15.52 -8.64
N ASN A 104 -9.76 16.86 -8.67
CA ASN A 104 -10.68 17.79 -8.00
C ASN A 104 -12.10 17.85 -8.61
N ASP A 105 -12.30 17.33 -9.83
CA ASP A 105 -13.64 17.21 -10.43
C ASP A 105 -14.36 15.90 -10.03
N SER A 106 -13.71 15.02 -9.27
CA SER A 106 -14.33 13.77 -8.81
C SER A 106 -15.26 14.02 -7.62
N LYS A 107 -16.26 13.16 -7.41
CA LYS A 107 -17.14 13.21 -6.23
C LYS A 107 -16.39 13.00 -4.92
N ALA A 108 -15.34 12.17 -4.95
CA ALA A 108 -14.44 11.96 -3.83
C ALA A 108 -13.06 11.48 -4.32
N ILE A 109 -12.02 11.93 -3.63
CA ILE A 109 -10.64 11.44 -3.78
C ILE A 109 -10.38 10.47 -2.64
N LEU A 110 -10.32 9.17 -2.94
CA LEU A 110 -10.16 8.14 -1.94
C LEU A 110 -8.68 7.93 -1.60
N VAL A 111 -8.32 8.20 -0.35
CA VAL A 111 -6.95 8.07 0.17
C VAL A 111 -6.85 6.98 1.22
N PRO A 112 -5.69 6.32 1.40
CA PRO A 112 -5.60 5.15 2.28
C PRO A 112 -5.57 5.50 3.78
N SER A 113 -5.30 6.76 4.17
CA SER A 113 -5.07 7.14 5.56
C SER A 113 -5.45 8.59 5.87
N HIS A 114 -5.62 8.89 7.18
CA HIS A 114 -5.93 10.23 7.66
C HIS A 114 -4.78 11.21 7.39
N SER A 115 -3.54 10.81 7.62
CA SER A 115 -2.38 11.66 7.34
C SER A 115 -2.26 12.02 5.85
N CYS A 116 -2.61 11.07 4.96
CA CYS A 116 -2.65 11.33 3.52
C CYS A 116 -3.78 12.33 3.16
N LYS A 117 -4.96 12.21 3.81
CA LYS A 117 -6.06 13.18 3.67
C LYS A 117 -5.62 14.59 4.06
N GLU A 118 -5.00 14.73 5.22
CA GLU A 118 -4.50 16.02 5.71
C GLU A 118 -3.45 16.63 4.78
N GLU A 119 -2.50 15.80 4.29
CA GLU A 119 -1.46 16.24 3.36
C GLU A 119 -2.07 16.78 2.06
N LEU A 120 -3.03 16.10 1.48
CA LEU A 120 -3.68 16.53 0.25
C LEU A 120 -4.55 17.78 0.47
N ASN A 121 -5.29 17.86 1.58
CA ASN A 121 -6.07 19.04 1.92
C ASN A 121 -5.19 20.29 2.05
N LYS A 122 -4.03 20.19 2.73
CA LYS A 122 -3.04 21.28 2.83
C LYS A 122 -2.49 21.71 1.46
N LYS A 123 -2.48 20.80 0.48
CA LYS A 123 -2.08 21.07 -0.91
C LYS A 123 -3.22 21.59 -1.78
N GLY A 124 -4.43 21.79 -1.24
CA GLY A 124 -5.60 22.34 -1.92
C GLY A 124 -6.33 21.34 -2.81
N PHE A 125 -6.34 20.06 -2.43
CA PHE A 125 -7.25 19.07 -2.96
C PHE A 125 -8.58 19.15 -2.22
N ASN A 126 -9.70 18.98 -2.95
CA ASN A 126 -11.05 19.01 -2.40
C ASN A 126 -11.63 17.60 -2.29
N GLN A 127 -12.64 17.40 -1.43
CA GLN A 127 -13.40 16.16 -1.33
C GLN A 127 -12.54 14.91 -1.08
N VAL A 128 -11.47 15.06 -0.27
CA VAL A 128 -10.59 13.96 0.09
C VAL A 128 -11.22 13.13 1.19
N GLU A 129 -11.41 11.83 0.94
CA GLU A 129 -12.05 10.90 1.88
C GLU A 129 -11.18 9.68 2.16
N VAL A 130 -11.19 9.22 3.41
CA VAL A 130 -10.38 8.07 3.82
C VAL A 130 -11.07 6.78 3.41
N TRP A 131 -10.36 5.99 2.61
CA TRP A 131 -10.73 4.65 2.23
C TRP A 131 -9.60 3.70 2.54
N THR A 132 -9.66 3.07 3.69
CA THR A 132 -8.63 2.17 4.20
C THR A 132 -8.52 0.87 3.39
N ARG A 133 -7.69 -0.05 3.87
CA ARG A 133 -7.47 -1.37 3.26
C ARG A 133 -7.87 -2.47 4.24
N GLY A 134 -8.18 -3.66 3.70
CA GLY A 134 -8.45 -4.84 4.49
C GLY A 134 -7.40 -5.92 4.26
N VAL A 135 -7.27 -6.83 5.22
CA VAL A 135 -6.44 -8.03 5.10
C VAL A 135 -7.29 -9.18 4.58
N SER A 136 -6.75 -9.91 3.62
CA SER A 136 -7.40 -11.11 3.09
C SER A 136 -7.26 -12.28 4.07
N LYS A 137 -8.32 -13.09 4.23
CA LYS A 137 -8.32 -14.24 5.18
C LYS A 137 -7.16 -15.23 4.92
N ASN A 138 -6.77 -15.42 3.67
CA ASN A 138 -5.65 -16.30 3.31
C ASN A 138 -4.26 -15.74 3.68
N LEU A 139 -4.19 -14.49 4.16
CA LEU A 139 -2.99 -13.85 4.71
C LEU A 139 -2.99 -13.85 6.24
N ILE A 140 -3.91 -14.57 6.88
CA ILE A 140 -3.96 -14.75 8.33
C ILE A 140 -3.71 -16.23 8.62
N SER A 141 -2.65 -16.53 9.37
CA SER A 141 -2.29 -17.89 9.72
C SER A 141 -2.96 -18.32 11.01
N ASP A 142 -3.52 -19.54 11.03
CA ASP A 142 -4.08 -20.17 12.23
C ASP A 142 -3.00 -20.81 13.14
N LYS A 143 -1.74 -20.79 12.70
CA LYS A 143 -0.64 -21.38 13.47
C LYS A 143 -0.42 -20.62 14.81
N PRO A 144 0.02 -21.33 15.85
CA PRO A 144 0.25 -20.69 17.15
C PRO A 144 1.43 -19.70 17.06
N ILE A 145 1.30 -18.59 17.79
CA ILE A 145 2.38 -17.63 18.00
C ILE A 145 3.40 -18.26 18.93
N ARG A 146 4.66 -18.36 18.48
CA ARG A 146 5.77 -18.89 19.28
C ARG A 146 6.79 -17.79 19.51
N LYS A 147 7.38 -17.75 20.70
CA LYS A 147 8.50 -16.85 21.01
C LYS A 147 9.79 -17.48 20.56
N SER A 148 10.63 -16.75 19.84
CA SER A 148 11.95 -17.20 19.40
C SER A 148 12.96 -17.04 20.53
N LYS A 149 13.95 -17.97 20.63
CA LYS A 149 15.10 -17.81 21.54
C LYS A 149 15.96 -16.61 21.16
N PHE A 150 16.16 -16.43 19.85
CA PHE A 150 16.84 -15.28 19.26
C PHE A 150 15.81 -14.48 18.44
N PRO A 151 15.66 -13.16 18.67
CA PRO A 151 14.58 -12.40 18.05
C PRO A 151 14.64 -12.39 16.53
N LYS A 152 13.50 -12.71 15.88
CA LYS A 152 13.32 -12.79 14.44
C LYS A 152 12.57 -11.58 13.92
N ILE A 153 13.22 -10.82 13.07
CA ILE A 153 12.67 -9.60 12.50
C ILE A 153 12.38 -9.81 11.02
N ILE A 154 11.21 -9.39 10.57
CA ILE A 154 10.81 -9.52 9.17
C ILE A 154 10.52 -8.17 8.54
N TYR A 155 10.88 -8.03 7.27
CA TYR A 155 10.39 -7.05 6.32
C TYR A 155 9.71 -7.76 5.15
N VAL A 156 8.60 -7.23 4.69
CA VAL A 156 7.91 -7.71 3.47
C VAL A 156 7.67 -6.52 2.55
N GLY A 157 8.08 -6.65 1.29
CA GLY A 157 7.86 -5.62 0.29
C GLY A 157 8.94 -5.58 -0.78
N ARG A 158 8.87 -4.56 -1.65
CA ARG A 158 9.85 -4.36 -2.71
C ARG A 158 11.25 -4.09 -2.14
N VAL A 159 12.24 -4.74 -2.72
CA VAL A 159 13.66 -4.58 -2.32
C VAL A 159 14.28 -3.47 -3.19
N SER A 160 14.04 -2.22 -2.80
CA SER A 160 14.43 -1.03 -3.54
C SER A 160 14.97 0.09 -2.62
N LYS A 161 15.69 1.03 -3.21
CA LYS A 161 16.43 2.08 -2.46
C LYS A 161 15.51 2.92 -1.56
N GLU A 162 14.31 3.25 -2.03
CA GLU A 162 13.33 4.06 -1.28
C GLU A 162 12.79 3.36 -0.04
N LYS A 163 12.92 2.02 0.04
CA LYS A 163 12.50 1.23 1.21
C LYS A 163 13.54 1.20 2.33
N ASN A 164 14.72 1.78 2.10
CA ASN A 164 15.75 2.01 3.12
C ASN A 164 16.18 0.75 3.89
N LEU A 165 16.25 -0.41 3.20
CA LEU A 165 16.49 -1.71 3.82
C LEU A 165 17.91 -1.87 4.39
N GLU A 166 18.88 -1.08 3.96
CA GLU A 166 20.25 -1.15 4.47
C GLU A 166 20.28 -0.96 5.99
N VAL A 167 19.49 -0.01 6.53
CA VAL A 167 19.43 0.25 7.99
C VAL A 167 18.95 -0.97 8.78
N LEU A 168 17.99 -1.74 8.23
CA LEU A 168 17.56 -2.99 8.86
C LEU A 168 18.66 -4.06 8.73
N CYS A 169 19.25 -4.22 7.55
CA CYS A 169 20.29 -5.22 7.31
C CYS A 169 21.53 -5.02 8.19
N GLU A 170 21.87 -3.80 8.55
CA GLU A 170 22.98 -3.47 9.47
C GLU A 170 22.79 -4.07 10.87
N LEU A 171 21.57 -4.45 11.23
CA LEU A 171 21.26 -5.10 12.51
C LEU A 171 21.43 -6.63 12.48
N GLN A 172 21.98 -7.23 11.42
CA GLN A 172 22.11 -8.68 11.22
C GLN A 172 22.92 -9.42 12.29
N ASP A 173 23.75 -8.72 13.07
CA ASP A 173 24.51 -9.29 14.18
C ASP A 173 23.74 -9.28 15.50
N LYS A 174 22.65 -8.53 15.58
CA LYS A 174 21.80 -8.35 16.76
C LYS A 174 20.49 -9.10 16.69
N PHE A 175 20.01 -9.41 15.47
CA PHE A 175 18.72 -10.05 15.20
C PHE A 175 18.80 -11.01 14.02
N GLU A 176 17.96 -12.05 14.00
CA GLU A 176 17.73 -12.86 12.81
C GLU A 176 16.81 -12.10 11.86
N ILE A 177 17.36 -11.60 10.75
CA ILE A 177 16.62 -10.74 9.82
C ILE A 177 16.19 -11.53 8.59
N THR A 178 14.90 -11.43 8.25
CA THR A 178 14.33 -12.00 7.04
C THR A 178 13.72 -10.90 6.17
N ILE A 179 14.04 -10.89 4.89
CA ILE A 179 13.48 -9.99 3.88
C ILE A 179 12.72 -10.83 2.86
N VAL A 180 11.42 -10.53 2.72
CA VAL A 180 10.52 -11.16 1.73
C VAL A 180 10.21 -10.16 0.64
N GLY A 181 10.52 -10.53 -0.61
CA GLY A 181 10.28 -9.72 -1.80
C GLY A 181 11.48 -9.67 -2.73
N GLU A 182 11.28 -9.00 -3.85
CA GLU A 182 12.26 -8.84 -4.92
C GLU A 182 12.45 -7.34 -5.24
N GLY A 183 13.53 -7.02 -5.95
CA GLY A 183 13.75 -5.66 -6.43
C GLY A 183 15.17 -5.35 -6.84
N PRO A 184 15.39 -4.12 -7.36
CA PRO A 184 16.63 -3.77 -8.06
C PRO A 184 17.90 -3.81 -7.21
N ILE A 185 17.79 -3.67 -5.88
CA ILE A 185 18.96 -3.67 -4.99
C ILE A 185 19.20 -5.01 -4.28
N LEU A 186 18.39 -6.04 -4.55
CA LEU A 186 18.48 -7.33 -3.87
C LEU A 186 19.86 -7.98 -3.97
N LYS A 187 20.46 -8.01 -5.17
CA LYS A 187 21.79 -8.59 -5.38
C LYS A 187 22.85 -7.87 -4.55
N LYS A 188 22.81 -6.54 -4.51
CA LYS A 188 23.72 -5.71 -3.70
C LYS A 188 23.58 -6.03 -2.22
N LEU A 189 22.34 -6.12 -1.69
CA LEU A 189 22.10 -6.41 -0.29
C LEU A 189 22.57 -7.82 0.11
N LYS A 190 22.30 -8.83 -0.72
CA LYS A 190 22.79 -10.21 -0.48
C LYS A 190 24.30 -10.30 -0.35
N LEU A 191 25.05 -9.57 -1.18
CA LEU A 191 26.53 -9.55 -1.11
C LEU A 191 27.02 -8.81 0.14
N LYS A 192 26.38 -7.71 0.51
CA LYS A 192 26.83 -6.86 1.63
C LYS A 192 26.44 -7.43 3.00
N TYR A 193 25.30 -8.14 3.08
CA TYR A 193 24.72 -8.62 4.35
C TYR A 193 24.45 -10.12 4.31
N PRO A 194 25.49 -10.98 4.42
CA PRO A 194 25.39 -12.43 4.20
C PRO A 194 24.58 -13.17 5.29
N LYS A 195 24.36 -12.57 6.48
CA LYS A 195 23.57 -13.17 7.57
C LYS A 195 22.07 -12.91 7.43
N VAL A 196 21.67 -12.01 6.52
CA VAL A 196 20.24 -11.70 6.26
C VAL A 196 19.64 -12.78 5.37
N ASN A 197 18.47 -13.28 5.77
CA ASN A 197 17.74 -14.28 5.01
C ASN A 197 16.83 -13.61 3.96
N PHE A 198 17.09 -13.81 2.68
CA PHE A 198 16.30 -13.27 1.56
C PHE A 198 15.49 -14.38 0.89
N LEU A 199 14.15 -14.35 1.08
CA LEU A 199 13.25 -15.42 0.62
C LEU A 199 12.68 -15.22 -0.79
N GLY A 200 12.86 -14.03 -1.40
CA GLY A 200 12.17 -13.70 -2.65
C GLY A 200 10.67 -13.48 -2.44
N TYR A 201 9.88 -13.51 -3.51
CA TYR A 201 8.43 -13.37 -3.40
C TYR A 201 7.78 -14.54 -2.66
N ARG A 202 6.83 -14.22 -1.75
CA ARG A 202 5.94 -15.17 -1.07
C ARG A 202 4.53 -14.59 -1.02
N PHE A 203 3.50 -15.46 -1.08
CA PHE A 203 2.11 -15.04 -1.20
C PHE A 203 1.18 -15.91 -0.36
N GLY A 204 -0.04 -15.39 -0.09
CA GLY A 204 -1.13 -16.13 0.53
C GLY A 204 -0.75 -16.77 1.86
N SER A 205 -1.15 -18.03 2.06
CA SER A 205 -0.92 -18.76 3.31
C SER A 205 0.56 -18.99 3.63
N GLU A 206 1.42 -19.14 2.62
CA GLU A 206 2.87 -19.24 2.84
C GLU A 206 3.42 -17.98 3.49
N LEU A 207 3.02 -16.80 2.99
CA LEU A 207 3.42 -15.52 3.58
C LEU A 207 2.85 -15.34 4.99
N ALA A 208 1.60 -15.74 5.20
CA ALA A 208 0.97 -15.71 6.52
C ALA A 208 1.75 -16.55 7.54
N ASP A 209 2.17 -17.74 7.15
CA ASP A 209 3.00 -18.62 7.99
C ASP A 209 4.38 -18.04 8.29
N ILE A 210 4.96 -17.33 7.32
CA ILE A 210 6.23 -16.62 7.53
C ILE A 210 6.04 -15.51 8.55
N TYR A 211 4.99 -14.67 8.44
CA TYR A 211 4.69 -13.68 9.48
C TYR A 211 4.61 -14.31 10.87
N LYS A 212 3.87 -15.41 11.05
CA LYS A 212 3.70 -16.10 12.35
C LYS A 212 5.00 -16.57 13.00
N ARG A 213 6.00 -16.91 12.21
CA ARG A 213 7.32 -17.41 12.68
C ARG A 213 8.28 -16.31 13.13
N HIS A 214 7.94 -15.04 12.93
CA HIS A 214 8.74 -13.88 13.31
C HIS A 214 8.17 -13.17 14.55
N ASP A 215 8.96 -12.31 15.17
CA ASP A 215 8.61 -11.66 16.43
C ASP A 215 8.21 -10.19 16.24
N VAL A 216 8.85 -9.48 15.30
CA VAL A 216 8.59 -8.07 15.00
C VAL A 216 8.61 -7.84 13.50
N PHE A 217 7.70 -7.03 13.00
CA PHE A 217 7.74 -6.49 11.66
C PHE A 217 8.47 -5.15 11.65
N CYS A 218 9.57 -5.04 10.93
CA CYS A 218 10.29 -3.77 10.78
C CYS A 218 9.95 -3.11 9.44
N PHE A 219 9.52 -1.84 9.47
CA PHE A 219 9.19 -1.06 8.29
C PHE A 219 10.07 0.19 8.16
N PRO A 220 11.27 0.07 7.56
CA PRO A 220 12.25 1.16 7.51
C PRO A 220 12.00 2.18 6.39
N SER A 221 10.87 2.09 5.68
CA SER A 221 10.49 3.04 4.64
C SER A 221 10.06 4.39 5.18
N LYS A 222 10.46 5.46 4.49
CA LYS A 222 10.09 6.85 4.84
C LYS A 222 9.13 7.51 3.84
N THR A 223 8.64 6.77 2.81
CA THR A 223 7.93 7.36 1.66
C THR A 223 6.64 6.67 1.27
N ASP A 224 6.10 5.80 2.11
CA ASP A 224 4.85 5.09 1.82
C ASP A 224 3.62 5.95 2.17
N THR A 225 2.52 5.73 1.45
CA THR A 225 1.22 6.36 1.73
C THR A 225 0.44 5.63 2.82
N PHE A 226 0.66 4.31 2.96
CA PHE A 226 -0.04 3.46 3.91
C PHE A 226 0.85 2.29 4.39
N GLY A 227 1.20 1.36 3.49
CA GLY A 227 1.96 0.16 3.81
C GLY A 227 1.06 -1.00 4.23
N ILE A 228 0.31 -1.57 3.28
CA ILE A 228 -0.62 -2.69 3.52
C ILE A 228 0.03 -3.88 4.25
N VAL A 229 1.32 -4.13 4.02
CA VAL A 229 2.10 -5.18 4.67
C VAL A 229 2.17 -5.04 6.20
N MET A 230 2.02 -3.80 6.72
CA MET A 230 1.96 -3.58 8.17
C MET A 230 0.65 -4.12 8.77
N ILE A 231 -0.50 -3.89 8.12
CA ILE A 231 -1.77 -4.45 8.61
C ILE A 231 -1.82 -5.97 8.45
N GLU A 232 -1.16 -6.54 7.43
CA GLU A 232 -0.99 -7.99 7.29
C GLU A 232 -0.15 -8.57 8.44
N ALA A 233 0.94 -7.89 8.81
CA ALA A 233 1.79 -8.27 9.94
C ALA A 233 1.01 -8.20 11.26
N LEU A 234 0.28 -7.11 11.52
CA LEU A 234 -0.56 -6.95 12.71
C LEU A 234 -1.64 -8.02 12.80
N ALA A 235 -2.31 -8.37 11.68
CA ALA A 235 -3.30 -9.44 11.63
C ALA A 235 -2.71 -10.82 12.01
N ASN A 236 -1.40 -10.99 11.85
CA ASN A 236 -0.65 -12.16 12.28
C ASN A 236 0.00 -11.99 13.67
N GLY A 237 -0.29 -10.90 14.36
CA GLY A 237 0.21 -10.62 15.70
C GLY A 237 1.66 -10.17 15.77
N LEU A 238 2.19 -9.56 14.69
CA LEU A 238 3.51 -8.93 14.74
C LEU A 238 3.37 -7.44 15.08
N PRO A 239 3.99 -6.99 16.15
CA PRO A 239 4.12 -5.56 16.42
C PRO A 239 5.03 -4.89 15.38
N ILE A 240 4.78 -3.60 15.12
CA ILE A 240 5.45 -2.82 14.09
C ILE A 240 6.53 -1.93 14.68
N ALA A 241 7.77 -2.03 14.18
CA ALA A 241 8.84 -1.08 14.40
C ALA A 241 9.06 -0.25 13.12
N ALA A 242 8.82 1.06 13.18
CA ALA A 242 8.91 1.93 12.00
C ALA A 242 9.38 3.34 12.34
N TYR A 243 9.67 4.15 11.30
CA TYR A 243 9.83 5.59 11.45
C TYR A 243 8.49 6.29 11.65
N LYS A 244 8.49 7.42 12.36
CA LYS A 244 7.31 8.26 12.60
C LYS A 244 6.99 9.13 11.38
N VAL A 245 6.46 8.50 10.33
CA VAL A 245 6.15 9.14 9.04
C VAL A 245 4.76 8.72 8.55
N THR A 246 4.25 9.39 7.50
CA THR A 246 3.00 9.04 6.81
C THR A 246 2.95 7.53 6.50
N GLY A 247 1.81 6.92 6.73
CA GLY A 247 1.60 5.48 6.65
C GLY A 247 1.73 4.83 8.03
N PRO A 248 2.92 4.65 8.61
CA PRO A 248 3.06 4.12 9.97
C PRO A 248 2.27 4.86 11.04
N ILE A 249 2.20 6.19 11.03
CA ILE A 249 1.44 6.98 12.02
C ILE A 249 -0.07 6.72 12.01
N ASP A 250 -0.61 6.22 10.91
CA ASP A 250 -2.04 5.91 10.76
C ASP A 250 -2.40 4.47 11.17
N ILE A 251 -1.39 3.62 11.29
CA ILE A 251 -1.57 2.17 11.51
C ILE A 251 -1.13 1.76 12.91
N VAL A 252 -0.02 2.34 13.39
CA VAL A 252 0.61 1.96 14.64
C VAL A 252 0.02 2.74 15.82
N GLU A 253 -0.53 2.02 16.78
CA GLU A 253 -0.93 2.52 18.09
C GLU A 253 0.26 2.32 19.06
N GLU A 254 0.93 3.43 19.42
CA GLU A 254 2.19 3.39 20.16
C GLU A 254 2.02 2.72 21.53
N GLY A 255 2.88 1.74 21.83
CA GLY A 255 2.78 0.94 23.05
C GLY A 255 1.75 -0.19 23.01
N VAL A 256 0.91 -0.26 21.99
CA VAL A 256 -0.13 -1.30 21.81
C VAL A 256 0.20 -2.19 20.62
N THR A 257 0.35 -1.62 19.43
CA THR A 257 0.61 -2.37 18.19
C THR A 257 2.02 -2.18 17.66
N GLY A 258 2.82 -1.31 18.25
CA GLY A 258 4.19 -1.08 17.83
C GLY A 258 4.81 0.17 18.44
N TYR A 259 5.95 0.56 17.89
CA TYR A 259 6.68 1.75 18.27
C TYR A 259 7.23 2.49 17.06
N LEU A 260 7.11 3.82 17.09
CA LEU A 260 7.56 4.74 16.05
C LEU A 260 8.68 5.64 16.58
N GLY A 261 9.70 5.89 15.75
CA GLY A 261 10.82 6.78 16.12
C GLY A 261 12.02 6.61 15.18
N ASP A 262 13.03 7.45 15.35
CA ASP A 262 14.20 7.46 14.47
C ASP A 262 15.18 6.31 14.75
N ASP A 263 15.18 5.76 15.96
CA ASP A 263 15.99 4.60 16.35
C ASP A 263 15.21 3.30 16.15
N LEU A 264 15.39 2.67 15.00
CA LEU A 264 14.71 1.41 14.66
C LEU A 264 15.12 0.23 15.55
N GLU A 265 16.37 0.19 16.01
CA GLU A 265 16.82 -0.88 16.93
C GLU A 265 16.07 -0.79 18.26
N ASN A 266 15.98 0.40 18.84
CA ASN A 266 15.23 0.62 20.07
C ASN A 266 13.74 0.32 19.87
N ASN A 267 13.15 0.73 18.76
CA ASN A 267 11.76 0.42 18.44
C ASN A 267 11.52 -1.10 18.35
N ILE A 268 12.42 -1.86 17.71
CA ILE A 268 12.38 -3.32 17.66
C ILE A 268 12.42 -3.91 19.07
N ARG A 269 13.38 -3.49 19.90
CA ARG A 269 13.54 -4.00 21.29
C ARG A 269 12.30 -3.72 22.14
N ARG A 270 11.66 -2.57 21.97
CA ARG A 270 10.39 -2.22 22.64
C ARG A 270 9.25 -3.10 22.14
N CYS A 271 9.15 -3.34 20.84
CA CYS A 271 8.13 -4.22 20.22
C CYS A 271 8.18 -5.66 20.75
N LEU A 272 9.34 -6.20 21.04
CA LEU A 272 9.51 -7.56 21.62
C LEU A 272 8.81 -7.77 22.95
N LYS A 273 8.43 -6.69 23.66
CA LYS A 273 7.73 -6.71 24.95
C LYS A 273 6.21 -6.70 24.81
N LEU A 274 5.66 -6.46 23.62
CA LEU A 274 4.22 -6.35 23.39
C LEU A 274 3.52 -7.72 23.33
N ASP A 275 2.24 -7.74 23.69
CA ASP A 275 1.42 -8.94 23.62
C ASP A 275 0.90 -9.19 22.20
N ARG A 276 1.52 -10.12 21.52
CA ARG A 276 1.23 -10.51 20.15
C ARG A 276 -0.16 -11.13 19.97
N ARG A 277 -0.74 -11.76 20.99
CA ARG A 277 -2.08 -12.37 20.91
C ARG A 277 -3.15 -11.29 20.92
N SER A 278 -3.02 -10.30 21.80
CA SER A 278 -3.89 -9.13 21.83
C SER A 278 -3.85 -8.36 20.51
N ILE A 279 -2.67 -8.14 19.93
CA ILE A 279 -2.51 -7.49 18.60
C ILE A 279 -3.32 -8.25 17.54
N ALA A 280 -3.14 -9.57 17.42
CA ALA A 280 -3.81 -10.36 16.38
C ALA A 280 -5.35 -10.32 16.54
N SER A 281 -5.88 -10.42 17.75
CA SER A 281 -7.34 -10.43 17.97
C SER A 281 -7.99 -9.08 17.62
N ASN A 282 -7.38 -7.97 18.02
CA ASN A 282 -7.93 -6.63 17.81
C ASN A 282 -7.87 -6.21 16.34
N MET A 283 -6.78 -6.56 15.62
CA MET A 283 -6.54 -6.10 14.25
C MET A 283 -7.41 -6.81 13.21
N ASN A 284 -7.81 -8.06 13.43
CA ASN A 284 -8.68 -8.79 12.50
C ASN A 284 -10.08 -8.17 12.36
N GLN A 285 -10.56 -7.46 13.37
CA GLN A 285 -11.84 -6.74 13.31
C GLN A 285 -11.68 -5.36 12.61
N LYS A 286 -10.62 -4.63 12.94
CA LYS A 286 -10.37 -3.27 12.45
C LYS A 286 -10.13 -3.23 10.93
N TRP A 287 -9.36 -4.17 10.40
CA TRP A 287 -8.89 -4.15 9.00
C TRP A 287 -9.58 -5.23 8.15
N SER A 288 -10.92 -5.16 7.98
CA SER A 288 -11.68 -6.10 7.16
C SER A 288 -12.00 -5.53 5.77
N TRP A 289 -11.97 -6.38 4.74
CA TRP A 289 -12.41 -5.99 3.39
C TRP A 289 -13.90 -5.64 3.33
N ALA A 290 -14.73 -6.22 4.21
CA ALA A 290 -16.15 -5.88 4.28
C ALA A 290 -16.36 -4.40 4.59
N ASN A 291 -15.69 -3.88 5.63
CA ASN A 291 -15.75 -2.46 5.98
C ASN A 291 -15.22 -1.56 4.85
N CYS A 292 -14.13 -1.97 4.17
CA CYS A 292 -13.59 -1.20 3.05
C CYS A 292 -14.58 -1.08 1.89
N ILE A 293 -15.33 -2.13 1.58
CA ILE A 293 -16.32 -2.12 0.49
C ILE A 293 -17.52 -1.26 0.85
N GLU A 294 -17.96 -1.31 2.10
CA GLU A 294 -19.06 -0.46 2.58
C GLU A 294 -18.72 1.03 2.43
N ILE A 295 -17.53 1.44 2.87
CA ILE A 295 -17.05 2.82 2.69
C ILE A 295 -17.01 3.19 1.20
N LEU A 296 -16.48 2.32 0.34
CA LEU A 296 -16.43 2.56 -1.10
C LEU A 296 -17.83 2.74 -1.69
N HIS A 297 -18.79 1.88 -1.34
CA HIS A 297 -20.16 1.97 -1.82
C HIS A 297 -20.84 3.25 -1.36
N THR A 298 -20.61 3.70 -0.12
CA THR A 298 -21.15 4.96 0.40
C THR A 298 -20.71 6.15 -0.46
N HIS A 299 -19.45 6.19 -0.90
CA HIS A 299 -18.93 7.28 -1.74
C HIS A 299 -19.33 7.16 -3.22
N LEU A 300 -19.49 5.93 -3.73
CA LEU A 300 -19.92 5.70 -5.12
C LEU A 300 -21.43 5.95 -5.30
N LEU A 301 -22.25 5.61 -4.29
CA LEU A 301 -23.69 5.55 -4.39
C LEU A 301 -24.41 6.71 -3.66
N LYS A 302 -23.69 7.66 -3.04
CA LYS A 302 -24.32 8.90 -2.58
C LYS A 302 -24.92 9.60 -3.79
N GLU A 303 -26.24 9.48 -3.90
CA GLU A 303 -27.04 10.25 -4.84
C GLU A 303 -26.81 11.74 -4.59
N SER A 304 -26.69 12.47 -5.67
CA SER A 304 -26.57 13.92 -5.73
C SER A 304 -27.85 14.60 -5.26
#